data_5f968d1042ca41e35952470d7320f2aa
#
_entry.id   5f968d1042ca41e35952470d7320f2aa
#
_cell.length_a   1.000
_cell.length_b   1.000
_cell.length_c   1.000
_cell.angle_alpha   90.00
_cell.angle_beta   90.00
_cell.angle_gamma   90.00
#
_symmetry.space_group_name_H-M   'P 1'
#
loop_
_entity.id
_entity.type
_entity.pdbx_description
1 polymer ?
#
loop_
_entity_poly.entity_id
_entity_poly.type
_entity_poly.pdbx_seq_one_letter_code
_entity_poly.pdbx_strand_id
1 'polypeptide(L)' 'MNWTTRVTKLLNIKYPIIQGGLAHLAYSELAAAVSNAGGLGQITAMSLSSPEELRKEIRKVKEMTDKPFGVNFAIGQHG' A
#
# COMPACT_ATOMS: atom_id res chain seq x y z
N MET A 1 17.23 15.51 -10.97
CA MET A 1 16.27 14.79 -11.83
C MET A 1 14.85 15.04 -11.33
N ASN A 2 13.94 15.32 -12.22
CA ASN A 2 12.55 15.57 -11.86
C ASN A 2 11.70 14.30 -12.07
N TRP A 3 11.16 13.79 -10.98
CA TRP A 3 10.31 12.59 -11.00
C TRP A 3 8.82 12.90 -11.06
N THR A 4 8.46 14.18 -11.24
CA THR A 4 7.05 14.59 -11.26
C THR A 4 6.36 14.10 -12.53
N THR A 5 5.32 13.32 -12.36
CA THR A 5 4.51 12.76 -13.44
C THR A 5 3.04 12.93 -13.11
N ARG A 6 2.14 12.56 -14.05
CA ARG A 6 0.71 12.53 -13.76
C ARG A 6 0.41 11.60 -12.57
N VAL A 7 1.09 10.47 -12.52
CA VAL A 7 0.88 9.47 -11.46
C VAL A 7 1.30 10.05 -10.11
N THR A 8 2.45 10.70 -10.03
CA THR A 8 2.91 11.28 -8.77
C THR A 8 1.98 12.38 -8.28
N LYS A 9 1.46 13.18 -9.19
CA LYS A 9 0.50 14.23 -8.83
C LYS A 9 -0.84 13.66 -8.39
N LEU A 10 -1.34 12.67 -9.12
CA LEU A 10 -2.63 12.05 -8.83
C LEU A 10 -2.61 11.35 -7.47
N LEU A 11 -1.55 10.62 -7.17
CA LEU A 11 -1.43 9.86 -5.93
C LEU A 11 -0.77 10.63 -4.80
N ASN A 12 -0.29 11.83 -5.07
CA ASN A 12 0.42 12.65 -4.09
C ASN A 12 1.63 11.93 -3.50
N ILE A 13 2.43 11.31 -4.37
CA ILE A 13 3.66 10.62 -3.99
C ILE A 13 4.86 11.30 -4.64
N LYS A 14 6.04 11.11 -4.06
CA LYS A 14 7.26 11.76 -4.52
C LYS A 14 7.84 11.10 -5.77
N TYR A 15 7.80 9.76 -5.81
CA TYR A 15 8.36 8.98 -6.91
C TYR A 15 7.27 8.15 -7.57
N PRO A 16 7.32 7.95 -8.90
CA PRO A 16 6.32 7.14 -9.60
C PRO A 16 6.56 5.64 -9.39
N ILE A 17 6.59 5.22 -8.15
CA ILE A 17 6.87 3.85 -7.75
C ILE A 17 5.70 3.35 -6.90
N ILE A 18 5.12 2.24 -7.32
CA ILE A 18 4.00 1.61 -6.62
C ILE A 18 4.44 0.20 -6.23
N GLN A 19 4.33 -0.12 -4.95
CA GLN A 19 4.61 -1.45 -4.47
C GLN A 19 3.54 -2.42 -4.98
N GLY A 20 3.94 -3.55 -5.55
CA GLY A 20 3.00 -4.61 -5.90
C GLY A 20 2.50 -5.31 -4.64
N GLY A 21 1.29 -5.86 -4.71
CA GLY A 21 0.77 -6.65 -3.61
C GLY A 21 1.50 -8.00 -3.54
N LEU A 22 2.08 -8.31 -2.39
CA LEU A 22 2.80 -9.56 -2.15
C LEU A 22 2.08 -10.31 -1.04
N ALA A 23 1.39 -11.38 -1.40
CA ALA A 23 0.64 -12.18 -0.43
C ALA A 23 1.55 -12.57 0.75
N HIS A 24 1.04 -12.44 1.96
CA HIS A 24 1.72 -12.72 3.22
C HIS A 24 2.93 -11.81 3.53
N LEU A 25 3.31 -10.92 2.62
CA LEU A 25 4.45 -10.03 2.83
C LEU A 25 4.07 -8.55 2.80
N ALA A 26 3.03 -8.19 2.05
CA ALA A 26 2.62 -6.79 1.90
C ALA A 26 1.64 -6.40 3.01
N TYR A 27 2.16 -6.22 4.20
CA TYR A 27 1.39 -5.76 5.35
C TYR A 27 1.83 -4.36 5.79
N SER A 28 1.33 -3.92 6.93
CA SER A 28 1.45 -2.53 7.36
C SER A 28 2.88 -2.00 7.41
N GLU A 29 3.82 -2.81 7.90
CA GLU A 29 5.21 -2.36 8.05
C GLU A 29 5.87 -2.07 6.71
N LEU A 30 5.71 -2.98 5.74
CA LEU A 30 6.25 -2.78 4.40
C LEU A 30 5.54 -1.63 3.69
N ALA A 31 4.21 -1.59 3.77
CA ALA A 31 3.43 -0.54 3.12
C ALA A 31 3.83 0.84 3.66
N ALA A 32 3.93 0.98 4.97
CA ALA A 32 4.33 2.24 5.58
C ALA A 32 5.76 2.64 5.18
N ALA A 33 6.68 1.66 5.14
CA ALA A 33 8.06 1.94 4.76
C ALA A 33 8.14 2.46 3.32
N VAL A 34 7.42 1.83 2.39
CA VAL A 34 7.40 2.27 0.99
C VAL A 34 6.78 3.67 0.88
N SER A 35 5.66 3.92 1.56
CA SER A 35 5.00 5.21 1.50
C SER A 35 5.85 6.31 2.13
N ASN A 36 6.51 6.03 3.24
CA ASN A 36 7.42 6.98 3.88
C ASN A 36 8.64 7.29 3.01
N ALA A 37 9.06 6.33 2.18
CA ALA A 37 10.17 6.55 1.25
C ALA A 37 9.77 7.36 0.00
N GLY A 38 8.49 7.63 -0.19
CA GLY A 38 8.03 8.49 -1.28
C GLY A 38 7.31 7.77 -2.42
N GLY A 39 7.15 6.46 -2.34
CA GLY A 39 6.34 5.69 -3.27
C GLY A 39 4.92 5.48 -2.74
N LEU A 40 4.19 4.57 -3.34
CA LEU A 40 2.88 4.16 -2.84
C LEU A 40 2.96 2.74 -2.28
N GLY A 41 2.91 2.62 -0.96
CA GLY A 41 2.83 1.32 -0.31
C GLY A 41 1.44 0.73 -0.45
N GLN A 42 1.33 -0.60 -0.42
CA GLN A 42 0.04 -1.28 -0.52
C GLN A 42 -0.06 -2.44 0.46
N ILE A 43 -1.23 -2.60 1.04
CA ILE A 43 -1.58 -3.75 1.85
C ILE A 43 -2.26 -4.79 0.96
N THR A 44 -1.91 -6.05 1.11
CA THR A 44 -2.58 -7.14 0.39
C THR A 44 -3.75 -7.67 1.22
N ALA A 45 -4.97 -7.30 0.84
CA ALA A 45 -6.16 -7.65 1.60
C ALA A 45 -6.50 -9.13 1.55
N MET A 46 -6.18 -9.81 0.45
CA MET A 46 -6.52 -11.22 0.28
C MET A 46 -5.78 -12.15 1.24
N SER A 47 -4.70 -11.68 1.85
CA SER A 47 -3.96 -12.47 2.84
C SER A 47 -4.54 -12.38 4.23
N LEU A 48 -5.54 -11.55 4.43
CA LEU A 48 -6.14 -11.32 5.74
C LEU A 48 -7.43 -12.12 5.86
N SER A 49 -7.65 -12.71 7.03
CA SER A 49 -8.73 -13.68 7.23
C SER A 49 -10.12 -13.06 7.41
N SER A 50 -10.19 -11.75 7.66
CA SER A 50 -11.48 -11.11 7.93
C SER A 50 -11.41 -9.60 7.67
N PRO A 51 -12.58 -8.94 7.51
CA PRO A 51 -12.63 -7.48 7.45
C PRO A 51 -12.05 -6.80 8.69
N GLU A 52 -12.16 -7.44 9.84
CA GLU A 52 -11.61 -6.90 11.08
C GLU A 52 -10.08 -6.81 11.03
N GLU A 53 -9.44 -7.84 10.49
CA GLU A 53 -7.99 -7.83 10.34
C GLU A 53 -7.53 -6.79 9.34
N LEU A 54 -8.28 -6.59 8.24
CA LEU A 54 -7.98 -5.53 7.29
C LEU A 54 -8.06 -4.17 7.96
N ARG A 55 -9.08 -3.92 8.77
CA ARG A 55 -9.20 -2.66 9.50
C ARG A 55 -8.03 -2.43 10.43
N LYS A 56 -7.58 -3.47 11.13
CA LYS A 56 -6.42 -3.37 12.01
C LYS A 56 -5.16 -3.00 11.23
N GLU A 57 -4.95 -3.64 10.07
CA GLU A 57 -3.78 -3.34 9.26
C GLU A 57 -3.83 -1.91 8.72
N ILE A 58 -4.98 -1.45 8.28
CA ILE A 58 -5.14 -0.07 7.82
C ILE A 58 -4.82 0.91 8.95
N ARG A 59 -5.31 0.66 10.15
CA ARG A 59 -5.00 1.50 11.31
C ARG A 59 -3.52 1.53 11.64
N LYS A 60 -2.86 0.37 11.55
CA LYS A 60 -1.41 0.30 11.77
C LYS A 60 -0.64 1.16 10.77
N VAL A 61 -1.02 1.10 9.49
CA VAL A 61 -0.37 1.93 8.48
C VAL A 61 -0.58 3.41 8.80
N LYS A 62 -1.79 3.80 9.17
CA LYS A 62 -2.09 5.20 9.52
C LYS A 62 -1.31 5.69 10.72
N GLU A 63 -0.94 4.81 11.64
CA GLU A 63 -0.10 5.16 12.78
C GLU A 63 1.37 5.30 12.40
N MET A 64 1.81 4.57 11.37
CA MET A 64 3.22 4.55 10.94
C MET A 64 3.54 5.57 9.87
N THR A 65 2.55 6.08 9.14
CA THR A 65 2.77 7.04 8.07
C THR A 65 1.56 7.95 7.89
N ASP A 66 1.83 9.20 7.52
CA ASP A 66 0.80 10.14 7.08
C ASP A 66 0.75 10.24 5.56
N LYS A 67 1.54 9.41 4.87
CA LYS A 67 1.62 9.42 3.42
C LYS A 67 0.55 8.51 2.81
N PRO A 68 0.21 8.71 1.52
CA PRO A 68 -0.76 7.85 0.84
C PRO A 68 -0.31 6.39 0.79
N PHE A 69 -1.27 5.49 0.88
CA PHE A 69 -1.05 4.07 0.68
C PHE A 69 -2.30 3.47 0.04
N GLY A 70 -2.17 2.26 -0.50
CA GLY A 70 -3.29 1.58 -1.14
C GLY A 70 -3.60 0.24 -0.50
N VAL A 71 -4.72 -0.33 -0.89
CA VAL A 71 -5.14 -1.68 -0.50
C VAL A 71 -5.34 -2.46 -1.78
N ASN A 72 -4.67 -3.60 -1.88
CA ASN A 72 -4.72 -4.46 -3.05
C ASN A 72 -5.67 -5.62 -2.84
N PHE A 73 -6.59 -5.83 -3.78
CA PHE A 73 -7.46 -7.00 -3.84
C PHE A 73 -7.19 -7.74 -5.13
N ALA A 74 -6.89 -9.03 -5.04
CA ALA A 74 -6.84 -9.86 -6.22
C ALA A 74 -8.27 -10.25 -6.60
N ILE A 75 -8.64 -10.01 -7.86
CA ILE A 75 -9.96 -10.35 -8.38
C ILE A 75 -9.78 -11.46 -9.41
N GLY A 76 -10.57 -12.52 -9.27
CA GLY A 76 -10.49 -13.66 -10.16
C GLY A 76 -10.65 -14.95 -9.40
N GLN A 77 -10.40 -16.08 -10.10
CA GLN A 77 -10.48 -17.38 -9.47
C GLN A 77 -9.18 -17.72 -8.77
N HIS A 78 -9.30 -17.98 -7.49
CA HIS A 78 -8.23 -18.51 -6.68
C HIS A 78 -8.62 -19.93 -6.35
N GLY A 79 -8.16 -20.82 -7.16
CA GLY A 79 -8.50 -22.22 -7.04
C GLY A 79 -8.10 -22.84 -5.73
#